data_8eabc6a945f86059317f5ed78cc04959
#
_entry.id   8eabc6a945f86059317f5ed78cc04959
#
_cell.length_a   1.000
_cell.length_b   1.000
_cell.length_c   1.000
_cell.angle_alpha   90.00
_cell.angle_beta   90.00
_cell.angle_gamma   90.00
#
_symmetry.space_group_name_H-M   'P 1'
#
loop_
_entity.id
_entity.type
_entity.pdbx_description
1 polymer ?
#
loop_
_entity_poly.entity_id
_entity_poly.type
_entity_poly.pdbx_seq_one_letter_code
_entity_poly.pdbx_strand_id
1 'polypeptide(L)'
;MAFAARIRKTPAIIEINKQKIIAIGDLHGDREMFWAIMMSSGCIGVNKSRTTPKWTGKNTIVVILGDTTDSKRPDVKIKRQDAWFKTPGERRLQYDILDFDYLAKQKGGRVISILGNHDIFASIYGDDYCKRKDIDSYGKKGIASRREAYSPGGEIATIFGETRNVIQIVGPCLFVHGGITAEFMQLFPFLSKDTITVVNDSMKDYLLG
;
A
#
# COMPACT_ATOMS: atom_id res chain seq x y z
N MET A 1 1.25 0.87 -20.27
CA MET A 1 2.51 0.21 -19.84
C MET A 1 2.17 -1.13 -19.24
N ALA A 2 3.00 -2.15 -19.48
CA ALA A 2 2.81 -3.46 -18.89
C ALA A 2 2.91 -3.39 -17.35
N PHE A 3 2.13 -4.19 -16.65
CA PHE A 3 2.06 -4.29 -15.19
C PHE A 3 3.46 -4.45 -14.55
N ALA A 4 4.28 -5.34 -15.07
CA ALA A 4 5.65 -5.59 -14.60
C ALA A 4 6.56 -4.34 -14.57
N ALA A 5 6.30 -3.35 -15.42
CA ALA A 5 7.11 -2.12 -15.46
C ALA A 5 6.83 -1.16 -14.28
N ARG A 6 5.76 -1.39 -13.51
CA ARG A 6 5.35 -0.57 -12.35
C ARG A 6 5.85 -1.15 -11.04
N ILE A 7 6.08 -2.46 -10.99
CA ILE A 7 6.60 -3.15 -9.80
C ILE A 7 8.11 -2.89 -9.73
N ARG A 8 8.54 -2.15 -8.73
CA ARG A 8 9.96 -1.91 -8.45
C ARG A 8 10.18 -1.97 -6.94
N LYS A 9 11.21 -2.69 -6.53
CA LYS A 9 11.62 -2.79 -5.11
C LYS A 9 11.69 -1.40 -4.49
N THR A 10 11.04 -1.23 -3.36
CA THR A 10 11.16 -0.01 -2.54
C THR A 10 12.38 -0.18 -1.63
N PRO A 11 13.37 0.73 -1.69
CA PRO A 11 14.50 0.65 -0.74
C PRO A 11 13.99 0.84 0.69
N ALA A 12 14.57 0.10 1.63
CA ALA A 12 14.23 0.20 3.05
C ALA A 12 14.56 1.59 3.64
N ILE A 13 15.54 2.27 3.06
CA ILE A 13 15.96 3.61 3.44
C ILE A 13 15.86 4.51 2.21
N ILE A 14 15.13 5.60 2.35
CA ILE A 14 15.00 6.66 1.33
C ILE A 14 15.56 7.94 1.90
N GLU A 15 16.68 8.38 1.33
CA GLU A 15 17.24 9.68 1.63
C GLU A 15 16.37 10.79 1.05
N ILE A 16 16.23 11.88 1.79
CA ILE A 16 15.45 13.04 1.37
C ILE A 16 16.27 14.33 1.42
N ASN A 17 15.92 15.26 0.55
CA ASN A 17 16.43 16.61 0.58
C ASN A 17 15.25 17.60 0.56
N LYS A 18 14.77 17.97 1.74
CA LYS A 18 13.64 18.91 1.94
C LYS A 18 12.30 18.49 1.32
N GLN A 19 12.11 17.19 0.99
CA GLN A 19 10.81 16.70 0.57
C GLN A 19 9.80 16.77 1.74
N LYS A 20 8.56 17.11 1.41
CA LYS A 20 7.44 16.98 2.32
C LYS A 20 7.11 15.48 2.46
N ILE A 21 6.90 15.02 3.69
CA ILE A 21 6.39 13.68 3.97
C ILE A 21 4.93 13.81 4.42
N ILE A 22 4.07 12.92 3.90
CA ILE A 22 2.68 12.77 4.31
C ILE A 22 2.50 11.33 4.74
N ALA A 23 2.10 11.09 5.98
CA ALA A 23 1.71 9.77 6.46
C ALA A 23 0.20 9.59 6.36
N ILE A 24 -0.25 8.42 5.88
CA ILE A 24 -1.65 8.01 5.78
C ILE A 24 -1.80 6.74 6.61
N GLY A 25 -2.77 6.73 7.53
CA GLY A 25 -3.10 5.54 8.32
C GLY A 25 -3.81 4.45 7.51
N ASP A 26 -4.36 3.48 8.22
CA ASP A 26 -5.04 2.31 7.69
C ASP A 26 -6.15 2.65 6.70
N LEU A 27 -6.17 1.97 5.57
CA LEU A 27 -7.15 2.19 4.51
C LEU A 27 -8.22 1.08 4.44
N HIS A 28 -7.90 -0.14 4.85
CA HIS A 28 -8.82 -1.28 4.87
C HIS A 28 -9.69 -1.40 3.60
N GLY A 29 -9.04 -1.37 2.44
CA GLY A 29 -9.71 -1.49 1.15
C GLY A 29 -10.55 -0.27 0.75
N ASP A 30 -10.58 0.81 1.57
CA ASP A 30 -11.36 2.03 1.27
C ASP A 30 -10.65 2.89 0.21
N ARG A 31 -10.86 2.51 -1.04
CA ARG A 31 -10.30 3.19 -2.20
C ARG A 31 -10.80 4.65 -2.31
N GLU A 32 -12.05 4.90 -1.94
CA GLU A 32 -12.64 6.25 -2.00
C GLU A 32 -11.95 7.18 -0.99
N MET A 33 -11.73 6.69 0.22
CA MET A 33 -11.01 7.43 1.26
C MET A 33 -9.57 7.72 0.80
N PHE A 34 -8.86 6.73 0.26
CA PHE A 34 -7.52 6.92 -0.26
C PHE A 34 -7.45 8.06 -1.29
N TRP A 35 -8.35 8.04 -2.29
CA TRP A 35 -8.40 9.08 -3.29
C TRP A 35 -8.76 10.45 -2.69
N ALA A 36 -9.70 10.49 -1.74
CA ALA A 36 -10.08 11.72 -1.06
C ALA A 36 -8.90 12.34 -0.30
N ILE A 37 -8.12 11.51 0.42
CA ILE A 37 -6.91 11.95 1.12
C ILE A 37 -5.87 12.46 0.12
N MET A 38 -5.61 11.72 -0.95
CA MET A 38 -4.63 12.11 -1.97
C MET A 38 -4.99 13.42 -2.67
N MET A 39 -6.27 13.67 -2.90
CA MET A 39 -6.75 14.94 -3.47
C MET A 39 -6.69 16.09 -2.46
N SER A 40 -7.16 15.88 -1.23
CA SER A 40 -7.18 16.91 -0.19
C SER A 40 -5.78 17.32 0.24
N SER A 41 -4.82 16.39 0.21
CA SER A 41 -3.40 16.69 0.47
C SER A 41 -2.70 17.44 -0.67
N GLY A 42 -3.34 17.59 -1.82
CA GLY A 42 -2.78 18.20 -3.02
C GLY A 42 -1.81 17.30 -3.79
N CYS A 43 -1.75 16.00 -3.44
CA CYS A 43 -0.85 15.05 -4.12
C CYS A 43 -1.34 14.65 -5.49
N ILE A 44 -2.67 14.55 -5.67
CA ILE A 44 -3.27 14.29 -6.97
C ILE A 44 -4.31 15.34 -7.34
N GLY A 45 -4.38 15.64 -8.62
CA GLY A 45 -5.46 16.37 -9.24
C GLY A 45 -6.11 15.54 -10.34
N VAL A 46 -7.28 15.93 -10.78
CA VAL A 46 -7.96 15.32 -11.92
C VAL A 46 -8.00 16.30 -13.07
N ASN A 47 -7.94 15.79 -14.30
CA ASN A 47 -8.12 16.64 -15.47
C ASN A 47 -9.56 17.19 -15.55
N LYS A 48 -9.79 18.14 -16.49
CA LYS A 48 -11.13 18.77 -16.68
C LYS A 48 -12.23 17.74 -16.92
N SER A 49 -11.92 16.63 -17.59
CA SER A 49 -12.85 15.52 -17.83
C SER A 49 -12.99 14.57 -16.63
N ARG A 50 -12.23 14.77 -15.58
CA ARG A 50 -12.20 13.92 -14.35
C ARG A 50 -11.98 12.42 -14.61
N THR A 51 -11.30 12.08 -15.71
CA THR A 51 -11.11 10.68 -16.12
C THR A 51 -9.72 10.14 -15.83
N THR A 52 -8.72 11.02 -15.70
CA THR A 52 -7.33 10.60 -15.53
C THR A 52 -6.69 11.35 -14.35
N PRO A 53 -6.15 10.64 -13.36
CA PRO A 53 -5.42 11.27 -12.28
C PRO A 53 -4.09 11.86 -12.79
N LYS A 54 -3.69 12.96 -12.18
CA LYS A 54 -2.40 13.61 -12.43
C LYS A 54 -1.71 13.86 -11.10
N TRP A 55 -0.44 13.53 -11.00
CA TRP A 55 0.37 13.89 -9.84
C TRP A 55 0.59 15.41 -9.78
N THR A 56 0.23 16.01 -8.67
CA THR A 56 0.37 17.45 -8.39
C THR A 56 1.23 17.72 -7.16
N GLY A 57 1.61 16.64 -6.43
CA GLY A 57 2.34 16.69 -5.16
C GLY A 57 3.83 17.08 -5.30
N LYS A 58 4.29 17.45 -6.50
CA LYS A 58 5.71 17.76 -6.75
C LYS A 58 6.60 16.59 -6.29
N ASN A 59 7.62 16.85 -5.45
CA ASN A 59 8.53 15.88 -4.88
C ASN A 59 8.07 15.29 -3.51
N THR A 60 6.79 15.47 -3.15
CA THR A 60 6.23 14.92 -1.90
C THR A 60 6.36 13.40 -1.84
N ILE A 61 6.68 12.88 -0.66
CA ILE A 61 6.67 11.45 -0.36
C ILE A 61 5.45 11.17 0.49
N VAL A 62 4.59 10.28 0.02
CA VAL A 62 3.45 9.74 0.76
C VAL A 62 3.82 8.37 1.28
N VAL A 63 3.61 8.14 2.58
CA VAL A 63 3.82 6.86 3.26
C VAL A 63 2.49 6.37 3.80
N ILE A 64 1.99 5.25 3.29
CA ILE A 64 0.81 4.56 3.80
C ILE A 64 1.29 3.57 4.87
N LEU A 65 0.72 3.67 6.08
CA LEU A 65 1.20 2.95 7.26
C LEU A 65 0.76 1.49 7.34
N GLY A 66 0.39 0.86 6.23
CA GLY A 66 -0.06 -0.52 6.17
C GLY A 66 -1.59 -0.64 6.23
N ASP A 67 -2.06 -1.86 6.43
CA ASP A 67 -3.47 -2.22 6.50
C ASP A 67 -4.28 -1.66 5.33
N THR A 68 -3.82 -1.98 4.12
CA THR A 68 -4.48 -1.56 2.88
C THR A 68 -5.57 -2.53 2.44
N THR A 69 -5.64 -3.70 3.08
CA THR A 69 -6.57 -4.80 2.79
C THR A 69 -7.59 -4.99 3.91
N ASP A 70 -8.44 -5.99 3.77
CA ASP A 70 -9.42 -6.40 4.78
C ASP A 70 -10.46 -5.33 5.11
N SER A 71 -11.42 -5.19 4.20
CA SER A 71 -12.38 -4.09 4.15
C SER A 71 -13.57 -4.21 5.12
N LYS A 72 -13.58 -5.15 6.08
CA LYS A 72 -14.70 -5.40 7.00
C LYS A 72 -14.83 -4.34 8.09
N ARG A 73 -14.84 -3.08 7.67
CA ARG A 73 -15.13 -1.90 8.53
C ARG A 73 -16.31 -1.13 7.97
N PRO A 74 -17.01 -0.29 8.77
CA PRO A 74 -18.05 0.59 8.26
C PRO A 74 -17.52 1.47 7.13
N ASP A 75 -18.26 1.56 6.03
CA ASP A 75 -17.89 2.44 4.92
C ASP A 75 -18.03 3.90 5.36
N VAL A 76 -17.01 4.70 5.13
CA VAL A 76 -17.14 6.15 5.19
C VAL A 76 -17.85 6.62 3.93
N LYS A 77 -19.09 7.08 4.07
CA LYS A 77 -19.86 7.57 2.93
C LYS A 77 -19.34 8.94 2.48
N ILE A 78 -18.49 8.96 1.49
CA ILE A 78 -18.08 10.19 0.80
C ILE A 78 -19.12 10.44 -0.29
N LYS A 79 -19.84 11.57 -0.22
CA LYS A 79 -20.77 11.98 -1.28
C LYS A 79 -19.97 12.41 -2.52
N ARG A 80 -19.59 11.47 -3.37
CA ARG A 80 -18.97 11.76 -4.66
C ARG A 80 -19.63 10.93 -5.76
N GLN A 81 -19.86 11.61 -6.89
CA GLN A 81 -20.52 11.02 -8.08
C GLN A 81 -19.54 10.68 -9.22
N ASP A 82 -18.25 10.59 -8.93
CA ASP A 82 -17.24 10.43 -9.96
C ASP A 82 -17.15 8.95 -10.43
N ALA A 83 -17.24 8.73 -11.74
CA ALA A 83 -17.39 7.41 -12.36
C ALA A 83 -16.25 6.41 -12.06
N TRP A 84 -15.07 6.89 -11.76
CA TRP A 84 -13.89 6.06 -11.46
C TRP A 84 -13.87 5.42 -10.07
N PHE A 85 -14.76 5.86 -9.16
CA PHE A 85 -14.98 5.20 -7.87
C PHE A 85 -15.91 3.97 -7.94
N LYS A 86 -16.51 3.67 -9.08
CA LYS A 86 -17.46 2.56 -9.23
C LYS A 86 -16.83 1.17 -9.16
N THR A 87 -15.50 1.07 -9.29
CA THR A 87 -14.81 -0.22 -9.20
C THR A 87 -14.59 -0.59 -7.73
N PRO A 88 -14.96 -1.81 -7.30
CA PRO A 88 -14.75 -2.29 -5.93
C PRO A 88 -13.34 -2.05 -5.41
N GLY A 89 -13.22 -1.77 -4.08
CA GLY A 89 -12.10 -1.05 -3.51
C GLY A 89 -10.81 -1.79 -3.36
N GLU A 90 -10.80 -2.93 -2.65
CA GLU A 90 -9.59 -3.54 -2.10
C GLU A 90 -8.53 -3.87 -3.17
N ARG A 91 -8.89 -4.71 -4.16
CA ARG A 91 -7.95 -5.11 -5.20
C ARG A 91 -7.47 -3.91 -6.02
N ARG A 92 -8.39 -3.03 -6.43
CA ARG A 92 -8.06 -1.86 -7.25
C ARG A 92 -7.20 -0.85 -6.48
N LEU A 93 -7.37 -0.72 -5.16
CA LEU A 93 -6.55 0.12 -4.32
C LEU A 93 -5.06 -0.22 -4.44
N GLN A 94 -4.72 -1.52 -4.49
CA GLN A 94 -3.32 -1.95 -4.63
C GLN A 94 -2.69 -1.41 -5.92
N TYR A 95 -3.45 -1.44 -7.02
CA TYR A 95 -2.99 -0.87 -8.29
C TYR A 95 -2.95 0.66 -8.30
N ASP A 96 -3.92 1.32 -7.65
CA ASP A 96 -3.90 2.78 -7.55
C ASP A 96 -2.66 3.27 -6.79
N ILE A 97 -2.23 2.56 -5.74
CA ILE A 97 -1.00 2.86 -5.01
C ILE A 97 0.21 2.77 -5.95
N LEU A 98 0.32 1.70 -6.74
CA LEU A 98 1.39 1.54 -7.74
C LEU A 98 1.34 2.63 -8.82
N ASP A 99 0.16 2.92 -9.34
CA ASP A 99 -0.05 3.94 -10.37
C ASP A 99 0.38 5.33 -9.86
N PHE A 100 0.03 5.65 -8.62
CA PHE A 100 0.41 6.94 -8.03
C PHE A 100 1.90 7.01 -7.69
N ASP A 101 2.54 5.92 -7.23
CA ASP A 101 4.00 5.90 -7.06
C ASP A 101 4.71 6.10 -8.40
N TYR A 102 4.21 5.45 -9.46
CA TYR A 102 4.75 5.65 -10.80
C TYR A 102 4.65 7.13 -11.25
N LEU A 103 3.48 7.76 -11.07
CA LEU A 103 3.28 9.17 -11.41
C LEU A 103 4.12 10.11 -10.53
N ALA A 104 4.25 9.81 -9.23
CA ALA A 104 5.04 10.59 -8.28
C ALA A 104 6.52 10.57 -8.64
N LYS A 105 7.07 9.40 -8.98
CA LYS A 105 8.47 9.23 -9.42
C LYS A 105 8.86 10.12 -10.57
N GLN A 106 7.94 10.42 -11.50
CA GLN A 106 8.18 11.31 -12.63
C GLN A 106 8.44 12.77 -12.17
N LYS A 107 8.15 13.08 -10.92
CA LYS A 107 8.30 14.43 -10.32
C LYS A 107 9.23 14.43 -9.09
N GLY A 108 9.99 13.33 -8.88
CA GLY A 108 10.89 13.18 -7.73
C GLY A 108 10.18 12.89 -6.41
N GLY A 109 8.87 12.58 -6.44
CA GLY A 109 8.07 12.15 -5.30
C GLY A 109 7.95 10.63 -5.21
N ARG A 110 7.22 10.15 -4.21
CA ARG A 110 6.91 8.74 -3.99
C ARG A 110 5.52 8.56 -3.40
N VAL A 111 4.91 7.41 -3.67
CA VAL A 111 3.80 6.87 -2.89
C VAL A 111 4.18 5.45 -2.51
N ILE A 112 4.53 5.24 -1.25
CA ILE A 112 4.96 3.95 -0.71
C ILE A 112 3.97 3.48 0.35
N SER A 113 3.78 2.19 0.45
CA SER A 113 3.05 1.56 1.54
C SER A 113 4.00 0.63 2.29
N ILE A 114 3.89 0.60 3.62
CA ILE A 114 4.46 -0.47 4.42
C ILE A 114 3.43 -1.59 4.59
N LEU A 115 3.86 -2.72 5.15
CA LEU A 115 2.98 -3.84 5.49
C LEU A 115 2.37 -3.62 6.86
N GLY A 116 1.05 -3.81 6.97
CA GLY A 116 0.33 -3.94 8.22
C GLY A 116 -0.04 -5.40 8.52
N ASN A 117 -0.59 -5.65 9.71
CA ASN A 117 -0.97 -7.01 10.10
C ASN A 117 -2.09 -7.56 9.21
N HIS A 118 -3.06 -6.76 8.78
CA HIS A 118 -4.11 -7.22 7.87
C HIS A 118 -3.58 -7.53 6.47
N ASP A 119 -2.56 -6.84 5.99
CA ASP A 119 -1.92 -7.17 4.72
C ASP A 119 -1.31 -8.59 4.77
N ILE A 120 -0.76 -9.00 5.94
CA ILE A 120 -0.24 -10.36 6.16
C ILE A 120 -1.37 -11.35 6.45
N PHE A 121 -2.37 -10.99 7.25
CA PHE A 121 -3.52 -11.84 7.55
C PHE A 121 -4.27 -12.26 6.28
N ALA A 122 -4.35 -11.40 5.28
CA ALA A 122 -4.95 -11.73 3.99
C ALA A 122 -4.24 -12.92 3.31
N SER A 123 -2.93 -13.09 3.53
CA SER A 123 -2.17 -14.23 3.00
C SER A 123 -2.33 -15.51 3.82
N ILE A 124 -2.69 -15.42 5.10
CA ILE A 124 -2.81 -16.54 6.04
C ILE A 124 -4.27 -16.99 6.17
N TYR A 125 -5.17 -16.04 6.48
CA TYR A 125 -6.58 -16.31 6.81
C TYR A 125 -7.53 -16.10 5.63
N GLY A 126 -7.05 -15.53 4.54
CA GLY A 126 -7.77 -15.42 3.29
C GLY A 126 -8.84 -14.35 3.27
N ASP A 127 -10.05 -14.63 3.76
CA ASP A 127 -11.24 -13.77 3.55
C ASP A 127 -11.97 -13.35 4.82
N ASP A 128 -11.48 -13.73 6.01
CA ASP A 128 -12.19 -13.54 7.29
C ASP A 128 -12.55 -12.08 7.60
N TYR A 129 -11.71 -11.15 7.15
CA TYR A 129 -11.85 -9.71 7.39
C TYR A 129 -12.28 -8.92 6.14
N CYS A 130 -12.63 -9.60 5.03
CA CYS A 130 -13.00 -8.96 3.77
C CYS A 130 -14.52 -8.87 3.60
N LYS A 131 -15.02 -7.76 3.03
CA LYS A 131 -16.42 -7.61 2.66
C LYS A 131 -16.75 -8.43 1.43
N ARG A 132 -17.99 -8.94 1.36
CA ARG A 132 -18.47 -9.71 0.22
C ARG A 132 -18.29 -9.00 -1.13
N LYS A 133 -18.59 -7.72 -1.20
CA LYS A 133 -18.41 -6.93 -2.43
C LYS A 133 -16.96 -6.90 -2.95
N ASP A 134 -15.99 -6.89 -2.02
CA ASP A 134 -14.58 -6.89 -2.38
C ASP A 134 -14.11 -8.29 -2.79
N ILE A 135 -14.62 -9.33 -2.12
CA ILE A 135 -14.43 -10.73 -2.52
C ILE A 135 -14.94 -10.95 -3.96
N ASP A 136 -16.14 -10.46 -4.27
CA ASP A 136 -16.75 -10.59 -5.59
C ASP A 136 -15.94 -9.86 -6.69
N SER A 137 -15.12 -8.87 -6.32
CA SER A 137 -14.22 -8.17 -7.25
C SER A 137 -13.09 -9.03 -7.82
N TYR A 138 -12.82 -10.19 -7.20
CA TYR A 138 -11.84 -11.16 -7.68
C TYR A 138 -12.42 -12.14 -8.73
N GLY A 139 -13.67 -11.94 -9.14
CA GLY A 139 -14.31 -12.68 -10.22
C GLY A 139 -15.16 -13.85 -9.78
N LYS A 140 -15.52 -14.75 -10.72
CA LYS A 140 -16.53 -15.80 -10.51
C LYS A 140 -16.22 -16.77 -9.36
N LYS A 141 -14.94 -17.02 -9.06
CA LYS A 141 -14.52 -17.88 -7.96
C LYS A 141 -14.44 -17.13 -6.61
N GLY A 142 -14.62 -15.81 -6.59
CA GLY A 142 -14.69 -14.96 -5.42
C GLY A 142 -13.61 -15.25 -4.37
N ILE A 143 -13.97 -15.95 -3.28
CA ILE A 143 -13.08 -16.31 -2.18
C ILE A 143 -11.83 -17.06 -2.67
N ALA A 144 -11.99 -18.08 -3.51
CA ALA A 144 -10.86 -18.87 -3.99
C ALA A 144 -9.87 -18.01 -4.78
N SER A 145 -10.37 -17.11 -5.66
CA SER A 145 -9.50 -16.19 -6.41
C SER A 145 -8.83 -15.16 -5.51
N ARG A 146 -9.52 -14.67 -4.46
CA ARG A 146 -8.88 -13.77 -3.48
C ARG A 146 -7.77 -14.49 -2.71
N ARG A 147 -8.04 -15.69 -2.19
CA ARG A 147 -7.04 -16.52 -1.50
C ARG A 147 -5.82 -16.77 -2.38
N GLU A 148 -6.03 -17.15 -3.64
CA GLU A 148 -4.96 -17.33 -4.62
C GLU A 148 -4.14 -16.05 -4.81
N ALA A 149 -4.78 -14.89 -4.95
CA ALA A 149 -4.10 -13.61 -5.16
C ALA A 149 -3.22 -13.19 -3.97
N TYR A 150 -3.62 -13.51 -2.74
CA TYR A 150 -2.87 -13.17 -1.52
C TYR A 150 -1.97 -14.29 -1.01
N SER A 151 -2.08 -15.51 -1.49
CA SER A 151 -1.17 -16.60 -1.14
C SER A 151 0.25 -16.26 -1.57
N PRO A 152 1.29 -16.77 -0.87
CA PRO A 152 2.69 -16.59 -1.29
C PRO A 152 2.88 -16.92 -2.77
N GLY A 153 3.54 -16.03 -3.52
CA GLY A 153 3.69 -16.11 -4.97
C GLY A 153 2.46 -15.65 -5.78
N GLY A 154 1.33 -15.38 -5.15
CA GLY A 154 0.13 -14.85 -5.81
C GLY A 154 0.28 -13.40 -6.26
N GLU A 155 -0.67 -12.92 -7.05
CA GLU A 155 -0.62 -11.58 -7.69
C GLU A 155 -0.41 -10.44 -6.69
N ILE A 156 -1.24 -10.38 -5.63
CA ILE A 156 -1.18 -9.30 -4.64
C ILE A 156 -0.01 -9.52 -3.67
N ALA A 157 0.25 -10.77 -3.26
CA ALA A 157 1.40 -11.10 -2.44
C ALA A 157 2.72 -10.70 -3.14
N THR A 158 2.82 -10.91 -4.45
CA THR A 158 3.98 -10.46 -5.25
C THR A 158 4.10 -8.93 -5.26
N ILE A 159 2.98 -8.20 -5.43
CA ILE A 159 3.00 -6.74 -5.30
C ILE A 159 3.53 -6.33 -3.93
N PHE A 160 3.06 -6.95 -2.87
CA PHE A 160 3.47 -6.64 -1.49
C PHE A 160 4.96 -6.94 -1.29
N GLY A 161 5.41 -8.13 -1.60
CA GLY A 161 6.81 -8.55 -1.45
C GLY A 161 7.78 -7.68 -2.25
N GLU A 162 7.41 -7.26 -3.45
CA GLU A 162 8.28 -6.42 -4.29
C GLU A 162 8.28 -4.93 -3.91
N THR A 163 7.17 -4.40 -3.35
CA THR A 163 7.01 -2.95 -3.23
C THR A 163 6.91 -2.44 -1.79
N ARG A 164 6.73 -3.32 -0.80
CA ARG A 164 6.47 -2.92 0.60
C ARG A 164 7.52 -3.47 1.54
N ASN A 165 7.83 -2.67 2.55
CA ASN A 165 8.69 -3.05 3.66
C ASN A 165 7.85 -3.16 4.94
N VAL A 166 8.33 -3.94 5.92
CA VAL A 166 7.80 -3.95 7.30
C VAL A 166 8.30 -2.71 8.04
N ILE A 167 9.57 -2.39 7.84
CA ILE A 167 10.25 -1.23 8.43
C ILE A 167 10.73 -0.34 7.29
N GLN A 168 10.33 0.93 7.30
CA GLN A 168 10.68 1.91 6.28
C GLN A 168 11.30 3.15 6.92
N ILE A 169 12.45 3.58 6.46
CA ILE A 169 13.04 4.86 6.81
C ILE A 169 12.87 5.84 5.64
N VAL A 170 12.39 7.04 5.92
CA VAL A 170 12.34 8.15 4.97
C VAL A 170 12.91 9.38 5.63
N GLY A 171 14.11 9.78 5.24
CA GLY A 171 14.86 10.84 5.89
C GLY A 171 15.03 10.57 7.39
N PRO A 172 14.60 11.50 8.27
CA PRO A 172 14.73 11.31 9.71
C PRO A 172 13.58 10.48 10.33
N CYS A 173 12.63 10.01 9.54
CA CYS A 173 11.43 9.33 10.04
C CYS A 173 11.53 7.83 9.85
N LEU A 174 11.26 7.07 10.92
CA LEU A 174 11.05 5.64 10.90
C LEU A 174 9.57 5.35 10.88
N PHE A 175 9.13 4.48 9.96
CA PHE A 175 7.75 4.04 9.80
C PHE A 175 7.64 2.55 10.02
N VAL A 176 6.75 2.16 10.93
CA VAL A 176 6.30 0.79 11.18
C VAL A 176 4.81 0.83 11.45
N HIS A 177 4.08 -0.25 11.17
CA HIS A 177 2.63 -0.27 11.32
C HIS A 177 2.20 -0.28 12.80
N GLY A 178 2.58 -1.32 13.55
CA GLY A 178 2.13 -1.54 14.93
C GLY A 178 3.11 -1.04 16.00
N GLY A 179 4.31 -0.59 15.62
CA GLY A 179 5.36 -0.20 16.54
C GLY A 179 6.51 -1.22 16.65
N ILE A 180 7.55 -0.86 17.39
CA ILE A 180 8.69 -1.72 17.71
C ILE A 180 8.56 -2.10 19.17
N THR A 181 8.39 -3.39 19.46
CA THR A 181 8.19 -3.90 20.82
C THR A 181 9.52 -4.10 21.56
N ALA A 182 9.44 -4.21 22.90
CA ALA A 182 10.60 -4.54 23.71
C ALA A 182 11.17 -5.92 23.37
N GLU A 183 10.30 -6.88 23.04
CA GLU A 183 10.71 -8.23 22.63
C GLU A 183 11.47 -8.20 21.31
N PHE A 184 11.02 -7.40 20.35
CA PHE A 184 11.75 -7.20 19.09
C PHE A 184 13.16 -6.64 19.37
N MET A 185 13.27 -5.66 20.27
CA MET A 185 14.57 -5.06 20.63
C MET A 185 15.47 -6.01 21.43
N GLN A 186 14.94 -7.03 22.09
CA GLN A 186 15.74 -8.10 22.69
C GLN A 186 16.39 -9.00 21.65
N LEU A 187 15.67 -9.30 20.56
CA LEU A 187 16.21 -10.08 19.43
C LEU A 187 17.17 -9.27 18.56
N PHE A 188 16.89 -7.99 18.42
CA PHE A 188 17.66 -7.05 17.60
C PHE A 188 18.01 -5.80 18.42
N PRO A 189 19.04 -5.87 19.29
CA PRO A 189 19.35 -4.79 20.24
C PRO A 189 19.74 -3.47 19.58
N PHE A 190 20.08 -3.52 18.28
CA PHE A 190 20.33 -2.32 17.47
C PHE A 190 19.49 -2.37 16.22
N LEU A 191 18.70 -1.33 15.98
CA LEU A 191 17.97 -1.16 14.73
C LEU A 191 18.94 -0.66 13.62
N SER A 192 19.89 -1.50 13.30
CA SER A 192 20.87 -1.23 12.25
C SER A 192 20.25 -1.35 10.85
N LYS A 193 20.95 -0.85 9.84
CA LYS A 193 20.57 -1.05 8.45
C LYS A 193 20.47 -2.54 8.10
N ASP A 194 21.36 -3.37 8.63
CA ASP A 194 21.36 -4.81 8.39
C ASP A 194 20.16 -5.48 9.04
N THR A 195 19.80 -5.12 10.28
CA THR A 195 18.57 -5.59 10.94
C THR A 195 17.33 -5.27 10.12
N ILE A 196 17.20 -4.02 9.64
CA ILE A 196 16.07 -3.58 8.81
C ILE A 196 16.03 -4.39 7.52
N THR A 197 17.18 -4.63 6.89
CA THR A 197 17.28 -5.43 5.67
C THR A 197 16.82 -6.86 5.90
N VAL A 198 17.34 -7.52 6.94
CA VAL A 198 16.97 -8.90 7.29
C VAL A 198 15.46 -9.04 7.52
N VAL A 199 14.86 -8.14 8.30
CA VAL A 199 13.40 -8.18 8.60
C VAL A 199 12.60 -8.00 7.32
N ASN A 200 12.95 -7.03 6.49
CA ASN A 200 12.23 -6.75 5.25
C ASN A 200 12.39 -7.87 4.22
N ASP A 201 13.61 -8.40 4.05
CA ASP A 201 13.87 -9.47 3.10
C ASP A 201 13.22 -10.80 3.53
N SER A 202 13.19 -11.12 4.84
CA SER A 202 12.47 -12.31 5.35
C SER A 202 10.97 -12.25 5.03
N MET A 203 10.33 -11.10 5.19
CA MET A 203 8.92 -10.94 4.85
C MET A 203 8.70 -10.97 3.33
N LYS A 204 9.61 -10.37 2.57
CA LYS A 204 9.58 -10.44 1.11
C LYS A 204 9.65 -11.87 0.61
N ASP A 205 10.61 -12.67 1.13
CA ASP A 205 10.78 -14.06 0.74
C ASP A 205 9.53 -14.89 1.03
N TYR A 206 8.90 -14.68 2.22
CA TYR A 206 7.61 -15.30 2.53
C TYR A 206 6.52 -14.95 1.51
N LEU A 207 6.39 -13.69 1.14
CA LEU A 207 5.32 -13.23 0.23
C LEU A 207 5.54 -13.66 -1.21
N LEU A 208 6.79 -13.87 -1.61
CA LEU A 208 7.12 -14.31 -2.97
C LEU A 208 7.03 -15.85 -3.15
N GLY A 209 7.02 -16.64 -2.07
CA GLY A 209 6.94 -18.11 -2.08
C GLY A 209 8.32 -18.70 -2.22
#